data_fc5c5ddbdef5cb679bdc06927edf9625
#
_entry.id   fc5c5ddbdef5cb679bdc06927edf9625
#
_cell.length_a   1.000
_cell.length_b   1.000
_cell.length_c   1.000
_cell.angle_alpha   90.00
_cell.angle_beta   90.00
_cell.angle_gamma   90.00
#
_symmetry.space_group_name_H-M   'P 1'
#
loop_
_entity.id
_entity.type
_entity.pdbx_description
1 polymer ?
#
loop_
_entity_poly.entity_id
_entity_poly.type
_entity_poly.pdbx_seq_one_letter_code
_entity_poly.pdbx_strand_id
1 'polypeptide(L)'
;MLDGLNSIYLGTVDLASIQSSVTEEFSIVIPDGLKNMTGTSAEVTVELKNLKSKTFRVTNIEVTNSPEGLAAKLGTLSLSVQLRGPEETIDSLAASSVSAVADLSGINAIGQFSVPATIRVSGVSDVGAMGSYSVLVTISEPTEESTVEVDTDIETTTEEITEETENGGVVDMEVTG
;
A
#
# COMPACT_ATOMS: atom_id res chain seq x y z
N MET A 1 6.48 39.61 39.80
CA MET A 1 5.14 39.52 39.16
C MET A 1 5.18 38.47 38.07
N LEU A 2 4.44 37.39 38.23
CA LEU A 2 4.31 36.32 37.18
C LEU A 2 3.08 36.59 36.30
N ASP A 3 2.63 37.86 36.25
CA ASP A 3 1.46 38.22 35.47
C ASP A 3 1.76 38.06 33.97
N GLY A 4 1.17 37.02 33.36
CA GLY A 4 1.27 36.73 31.92
C GLY A 4 1.93 35.39 31.53
N LEU A 5 2.60 34.71 32.48
CA LEU A 5 3.15 33.37 32.22
C LEU A 5 2.14 32.29 32.64
N ASN A 6 1.30 31.82 31.68
CA ASN A 6 0.29 30.82 31.96
C ASN A 6 0.70 29.40 31.53
N SER A 7 1.75 29.27 30.72
CA SER A 7 2.26 28.00 30.23
C SER A 7 3.73 28.08 29.89
N ILE A 8 4.42 26.95 29.98
CA ILE A 8 5.80 26.76 29.52
C ILE A 8 5.77 25.62 28.51
N TYR A 9 6.38 25.86 27.36
CA TYR A 9 6.55 24.82 26.34
C TYR A 9 7.65 23.84 26.80
N LEU A 10 7.32 22.56 26.91
CA LEU A 10 8.24 21.51 27.32
C LEU A 10 8.88 20.79 26.14
N GLY A 11 8.11 20.54 25.09
CA GLY A 11 8.58 19.79 23.93
C GLY A 11 7.44 19.25 23.07
N THR A 12 7.78 18.36 22.15
CA THR A 12 6.83 17.68 21.26
C THR A 12 7.02 16.18 21.38
N VAL A 13 5.92 15.44 21.49
CA VAL A 13 5.90 13.99 21.50
C VAL A 13 5.31 13.52 20.17
N ASP A 14 6.06 12.71 19.40
CA ASP A 14 5.56 12.11 18.18
C ASP A 14 4.69 10.89 18.49
N LEU A 15 3.38 11.06 18.48
CA LEU A 15 2.42 10.00 18.74
C LEU A 15 2.43 8.89 17.70
N ALA A 16 2.96 9.13 16.47
CA ALA A 16 3.04 8.12 15.44
C ALA A 16 4.10 7.06 15.74
N SER A 17 5.16 7.44 16.45
CA SER A 17 6.25 6.55 16.87
C SER A 17 5.94 5.74 18.14
N ILE A 18 4.97 6.15 18.95
CA ILE A 18 4.65 5.51 20.23
C ILE A 18 3.77 4.29 19.99
N GLN A 19 4.24 3.10 20.40
CA GLN A 19 3.49 1.83 20.29
C GLN A 19 2.74 1.45 21.57
N SER A 20 3.17 1.95 22.72
CA SER A 20 2.57 1.75 24.05
C SER A 20 2.63 3.05 24.84
N SER A 21 1.97 3.10 26.00
CA SER A 21 2.14 4.23 26.92
C SER A 21 3.62 4.45 27.24
N VAL A 22 4.04 5.70 27.22
CA VAL A 22 5.43 6.09 27.43
C VAL A 22 5.49 7.27 28.40
N THR A 23 6.55 7.31 29.20
CA THR A 23 6.86 8.44 30.07
C THR A 23 8.19 9.04 29.62
N GLU A 24 8.21 10.33 29.34
CA GLU A 24 9.38 11.08 28.91
C GLU A 24 9.66 12.24 29.86
N GLU A 25 10.94 12.51 30.11
CA GLU A 25 11.40 13.62 30.89
C GLU A 25 11.80 14.80 30.02
N PHE A 26 11.20 15.95 30.23
CA PHE A 26 11.46 17.19 29.51
C PHE A 26 12.15 18.19 30.41
N SER A 27 13.22 18.83 29.91
CA SER A 27 13.87 19.93 30.60
C SER A 27 13.00 21.19 30.55
N ILE A 28 12.83 21.83 31.71
CA ILE A 28 12.07 23.07 31.83
C ILE A 28 13.01 24.24 31.49
N VAL A 29 12.80 24.86 30.34
CA VAL A 29 13.50 26.10 29.95
C VAL A 29 12.76 27.28 30.56
N ILE A 30 13.44 28.00 31.44
CA ILE A 30 12.87 29.12 32.17
C ILE A 30 13.14 30.43 31.43
N PRO A 31 12.13 31.29 31.21
CA PRO A 31 12.35 32.59 30.60
C PRO A 31 13.28 33.48 31.42
N ASP A 32 14.01 34.39 30.77
CA ASP A 32 14.91 35.31 31.40
C ASP A 32 14.21 36.16 32.50
N GLY A 33 14.90 36.35 33.60
CA GLY A 33 14.38 37.12 34.72
C GLY A 33 13.55 36.32 35.75
N LEU A 34 13.32 35.03 35.49
CA LEU A 34 12.65 34.10 36.42
C LEU A 34 13.66 33.13 37.02
N LYS A 35 13.33 32.59 38.19
CA LYS A 35 14.11 31.58 38.90
C LYS A 35 13.27 30.37 39.22
N ASN A 36 13.78 29.20 38.84
CA ASN A 36 13.14 27.93 39.22
C ASN A 36 13.36 27.67 40.72
N MET A 37 12.28 27.28 41.40
CA MET A 37 12.28 27.04 42.84
C MET A 37 12.15 25.54 43.16
N THR A 38 11.69 24.68 42.24
CA THR A 38 11.29 23.31 42.60
C THR A 38 11.90 22.21 41.74
N GLY A 39 12.32 22.47 40.52
CA GLY A 39 12.88 21.42 39.64
C GLY A 39 13.23 21.93 38.25
N THR A 40 14.13 21.26 37.57
CA THR A 40 14.62 21.63 36.23
C THR A 40 14.03 20.75 35.12
N SER A 41 13.24 19.77 35.49
CA SER A 41 12.59 18.85 34.55
C SER A 41 11.14 18.57 34.93
N ALA A 42 10.38 18.12 33.97
CA ALA A 42 9.00 17.65 34.13
C ALA A 42 8.86 16.28 33.44
N GLU A 43 8.23 15.37 34.14
CA GLU A 43 7.87 14.06 33.64
C GLU A 43 6.49 14.13 32.98
N VAL A 44 6.42 13.72 31.69
CA VAL A 44 5.18 13.68 30.88
C VAL A 44 4.86 12.25 30.55
N THR A 45 3.73 11.75 31.01
CA THR A 45 3.22 10.42 30.70
C THR A 45 2.14 10.54 29.60
N VAL A 46 2.37 9.88 28.49
CA VAL A 46 1.39 9.71 27.41
C VAL A 46 0.78 8.32 27.53
N GLU A 47 -0.51 8.26 27.84
CA GLU A 47 -1.25 7.01 27.93
C GLU A 47 -2.06 6.77 26.66
N LEU A 48 -1.81 5.64 26.01
CA LEU A 48 -2.61 5.16 24.86
C LEU A 48 -3.73 4.25 25.39
N LYS A 49 -4.96 4.75 25.37
CA LYS A 49 -6.15 4.00 25.82
C LYS A 49 -7.05 3.66 24.63
N ASN A 50 -7.60 2.43 24.63
CA ASN A 50 -8.55 1.95 23.59
C ASN A 50 -8.00 1.96 22.16
N LEU A 51 -6.68 1.92 22.01
CA LEU A 51 -6.01 1.81 20.73
C LEU A 51 -5.48 0.39 20.52
N LYS A 52 -5.66 -0.10 19.31
CA LYS A 52 -5.17 -1.40 18.84
C LYS A 52 -4.31 -1.22 17.60
N SER A 53 -3.25 -2.00 17.52
CA SER A 53 -2.43 -2.09 16.31
C SER A 53 -2.63 -3.46 15.68
N LYS A 54 -2.77 -3.49 14.34
CA LYS A 54 -2.92 -4.72 13.56
C LYS A 54 -2.17 -4.59 12.25
N THR A 55 -1.55 -5.69 11.83
CA THR A 55 -0.85 -5.74 10.55
C THR A 55 -1.79 -6.23 9.47
N PHE A 56 -1.85 -5.49 8.37
CA PHE A 56 -2.64 -5.81 7.18
C PHE A 56 -1.71 -6.12 6.01
N ARG A 57 -2.04 -7.15 5.24
CA ARG A 57 -1.40 -7.40 3.96
C ARG A 57 -2.13 -6.60 2.89
N VAL A 58 -1.48 -5.56 2.39
CA VAL A 58 -2.01 -4.65 1.37
C VAL A 58 -1.52 -5.10 0.00
N THR A 59 -2.44 -5.43 -0.88
CA THR A 59 -2.19 -5.80 -2.28
C THR A 59 -2.68 -4.74 -3.26
N ASN A 60 -3.52 -3.81 -2.80
CA ASN A 60 -3.93 -2.66 -3.59
C ASN A 60 -2.83 -1.60 -3.53
N ILE A 61 -1.91 -1.65 -4.49
CA ILE A 61 -0.79 -0.72 -4.61
C ILE A 61 -0.96 0.04 -5.92
N GLU A 62 -1.09 1.34 -5.83
CA GLU A 62 -1.30 2.25 -6.94
C GLU A 62 -0.03 3.06 -7.20
N VAL A 63 0.24 3.31 -8.47
CA VAL A 63 1.33 4.18 -8.92
C VAL A 63 0.72 5.39 -9.58
N THR A 64 1.16 6.58 -9.19
CA THR A 64 0.69 7.85 -9.74
C THR A 64 1.84 8.64 -10.34
N ASN A 65 1.50 9.58 -11.24
CA ASN A 65 2.47 10.48 -11.88
C ASN A 65 3.62 9.73 -12.58
N SER A 66 3.29 8.68 -13.33
CA SER A 66 4.27 7.97 -14.15
C SER A 66 4.90 8.92 -15.17
N PRO A 67 6.21 8.83 -15.43
CA PRO A 67 6.88 9.70 -16.40
C PRO A 67 6.34 9.48 -17.81
N GLU A 68 6.15 10.57 -18.55
CA GLU A 68 5.64 10.52 -19.91
C GLU A 68 6.58 9.75 -20.84
N GLY A 69 6.02 8.92 -21.72
CA GLY A 69 6.78 8.14 -22.69
C GLY A 69 7.55 6.95 -22.11
N LEU A 70 7.39 6.66 -20.82
CA LEU A 70 8.01 5.50 -20.17
C LEU A 70 6.96 4.59 -19.55
N ALA A 71 7.28 3.31 -19.44
CA ALA A 71 6.45 2.31 -18.79
C ALA A 71 6.90 2.13 -17.33
N ALA A 72 5.96 2.20 -16.40
CA ALA A 72 6.20 1.93 -14.99
C ALA A 72 5.61 0.56 -14.61
N LYS A 73 6.46 -0.34 -14.12
CA LYS A 73 6.06 -1.67 -13.64
C LYS A 73 6.30 -1.79 -12.14
N LEU A 74 5.24 -2.10 -11.42
CA LEU A 74 5.32 -2.36 -9.98
C LEU A 74 6.01 -3.71 -9.73
N GLY A 75 7.09 -3.69 -8.95
CA GLY A 75 7.84 -4.87 -8.52
C GLY A 75 7.37 -5.44 -7.18
N THR A 76 6.77 -4.60 -6.33
CA THR A 76 6.22 -5.01 -5.03
C THR A 76 4.76 -5.42 -5.19
N LEU A 77 4.43 -6.68 -4.93
CA LEU A 77 3.07 -7.22 -5.06
C LEU A 77 2.22 -7.08 -3.81
N SER A 78 2.84 -6.93 -2.65
CA SER A 78 2.14 -6.70 -1.39
C SER A 78 3.03 -6.03 -0.35
N LEU A 79 2.41 -5.26 0.54
CA LEU A 79 3.05 -4.63 1.70
C LEU A 79 2.41 -5.15 2.99
N SER A 80 3.25 -5.39 4.01
CA SER A 80 2.78 -5.61 5.38
C SER A 80 2.71 -4.26 6.08
N VAL A 81 1.51 -3.73 6.25
CA VAL A 81 1.26 -2.41 6.81
C VAL A 81 0.68 -2.55 8.21
N GLN A 82 1.33 -1.94 9.18
CA GLN A 82 0.81 -1.86 10.54
C GLN A 82 -0.06 -0.62 10.67
N LEU A 83 -1.33 -0.83 11.00
CA LEU A 83 -2.29 0.24 11.26
C LEU A 83 -2.59 0.30 12.76
N ARG A 84 -2.89 1.51 13.24
CA ARG A 84 -3.33 1.76 14.62
C ARG A 84 -4.55 2.67 14.60
N GLY A 85 -5.50 2.35 15.44
CA GLY A 85 -6.73 3.11 15.63
C GLY A 85 -7.56 2.54 16.79
N PRO A 86 -8.79 3.02 17.00
CA PRO A 86 -9.72 2.46 17.96
C PRO A 86 -9.89 0.95 17.73
N GLU A 87 -9.98 0.18 18.80
CA GLU A 87 -10.04 -1.28 18.73
C GLU A 87 -11.19 -1.78 17.85
N GLU A 88 -12.39 -1.19 18.02
CA GLU A 88 -13.57 -1.56 17.23
C GLU A 88 -13.39 -1.29 15.72
N THR A 89 -12.77 -0.14 15.38
CA THR A 89 -12.47 0.23 13.99
C THR A 89 -11.45 -0.73 13.38
N ILE A 90 -10.35 -1.01 14.10
CA ILE A 90 -9.28 -1.92 13.63
C ILE A 90 -9.79 -3.35 13.45
N ASP A 91 -10.68 -3.83 14.32
CA ASP A 91 -11.21 -5.20 14.24
C ASP A 91 -12.18 -5.37 13.07
N SER A 92 -12.97 -4.35 12.77
CA SER A 92 -13.92 -4.34 11.65
C SER A 92 -13.26 -4.02 10.30
N LEU A 93 -12.03 -3.49 10.29
CA LEU A 93 -11.36 -3.05 9.06
C LEU A 93 -10.97 -4.24 8.18
N ALA A 94 -11.42 -4.20 6.92
CA ALA A 94 -11.02 -5.17 5.90
C ALA A 94 -9.69 -4.75 5.24
N ALA A 95 -8.86 -5.73 4.85
CA ALA A 95 -7.61 -5.45 4.14
C ALA A 95 -7.82 -4.75 2.79
N SER A 96 -8.97 -4.98 2.13
CA SER A 96 -9.37 -4.31 0.88
C SER A 96 -9.65 -2.82 1.03
N SER A 97 -9.91 -2.34 2.25
CA SER A 97 -10.08 -0.91 2.53
C SER A 97 -8.75 -0.16 2.65
N VAL A 98 -7.63 -0.87 2.61
CA VAL A 98 -6.29 -0.30 2.74
C VAL A 98 -5.60 -0.31 1.39
N SER A 99 -5.09 0.83 0.96
CA SER A 99 -4.30 0.97 -0.26
C SER A 99 -2.97 1.67 0.02
N ALA A 100 -2.00 1.44 -0.86
CA ALA A 100 -0.72 2.13 -0.86
C ALA A 100 -0.58 2.90 -2.17
N VAL A 101 -0.17 4.17 -2.11
CA VAL A 101 0.01 5.02 -3.29
C VAL A 101 1.46 5.45 -3.37
N ALA A 102 2.13 5.13 -4.48
CA ALA A 102 3.48 5.56 -4.79
C ALA A 102 3.46 6.66 -5.84
N ASP A 103 4.05 7.80 -5.53
CA ASP A 103 4.14 8.95 -6.43
C ASP A 103 5.49 8.95 -7.16
N LEU A 104 5.45 8.86 -8.48
CA LEU A 104 6.64 8.84 -9.36
C LEU A 104 7.02 10.22 -9.90
N SER A 105 6.41 11.31 -9.46
CA SER A 105 6.65 12.66 -9.99
C SER A 105 8.11 13.11 -9.94
N GLY A 106 8.94 12.51 -9.07
CA GLY A 106 10.37 12.78 -8.96
C GLY A 106 11.27 11.87 -9.80
N ILE A 107 10.72 10.94 -10.59
CA ILE A 107 11.49 9.92 -11.31
C ILE A 107 11.37 10.19 -12.82
N ASN A 108 12.51 10.50 -13.46
CA ASN A 108 12.57 10.81 -14.90
C ASN A 108 13.61 9.94 -15.64
N ALA A 109 14.04 8.84 -15.05
CA ALA A 109 15.07 7.96 -15.62
C ALA A 109 14.62 6.51 -15.65
N ILE A 110 15.18 5.76 -16.60
CA ILE A 110 15.00 4.30 -16.70
C ILE A 110 15.81 3.65 -15.57
N GLY A 111 15.24 2.61 -14.95
CA GLY A 111 15.89 1.87 -13.88
C GLY A 111 14.91 1.36 -12.83
N GLN A 112 15.45 0.85 -11.74
CA GLN A 112 14.69 0.33 -10.62
C GLN A 112 14.81 1.28 -9.42
N PHE A 113 13.66 1.66 -8.85
CA PHE A 113 13.57 2.66 -7.80
C PHE A 113 12.77 2.15 -6.61
N SER A 114 13.25 2.46 -5.41
CA SER A 114 12.47 2.32 -4.18
C SER A 114 11.74 3.63 -3.91
N VAL A 115 10.42 3.61 -4.03
CA VAL A 115 9.57 4.80 -3.95
C VAL A 115 8.79 4.77 -2.63
N PRO A 116 8.78 5.87 -1.86
CA PRO A 116 7.93 5.97 -0.68
C PRO A 116 6.45 5.78 -1.03
N ALA A 117 5.75 4.99 -0.22
CA ALA A 117 4.33 4.71 -0.41
C ALA A 117 3.51 5.34 0.71
N THR A 118 2.53 6.14 0.34
CA THR A 118 1.54 6.70 1.25
C THR A 118 0.41 5.71 1.44
N ILE A 119 0.14 5.34 2.70
CA ILE A 119 -0.96 4.43 3.03
C ILE A 119 -2.25 5.22 3.17
N ARG A 120 -3.31 4.73 2.54
CA ARG A 120 -4.66 5.29 2.61
C ARG A 120 -5.62 4.23 3.14
N VAL A 121 -6.49 4.64 4.04
CA VAL A 121 -7.54 3.80 4.60
C VAL A 121 -8.89 4.40 4.23
N SER A 122 -9.71 3.65 3.51
CA SER A 122 -11.01 4.12 3.04
C SER A 122 -12.10 3.88 4.09
N GLY A 123 -13.00 4.86 4.23
CA GLY A 123 -14.18 4.73 5.10
C GLY A 123 -13.95 5.07 6.58
N VAL A 124 -12.71 5.32 7.01
CA VAL A 124 -12.37 5.70 8.38
C VAL A 124 -11.33 6.81 8.39
N SER A 125 -11.37 7.66 9.41
CA SER A 125 -10.42 8.78 9.56
C SER A 125 -9.60 8.71 10.86
N ASP A 126 -9.91 7.77 11.72
CA ASP A 126 -9.33 7.57 13.06
C ASP A 126 -8.28 6.43 13.10
N VAL A 127 -7.90 5.92 11.91
CA VAL A 127 -6.88 4.89 11.73
C VAL A 127 -5.69 5.48 10.97
N GLY A 128 -4.50 5.25 11.49
CA GLY A 128 -3.25 5.70 10.89
C GLY A 128 -2.26 4.56 10.67
N ALA A 129 -1.43 4.69 9.63
CA ALA A 129 -0.32 3.79 9.38
C ALA A 129 0.86 4.12 10.28
N MET A 130 1.49 3.10 10.84
CA MET A 130 2.68 3.22 11.69
C MET A 130 3.92 2.91 10.87
N GLY A 131 4.93 3.79 10.96
CA GLY A 131 6.19 3.63 10.25
C GLY A 131 6.15 4.14 8.81
N SER A 132 7.19 3.82 8.05
CA SER A 132 7.37 4.23 6.66
C SER A 132 7.36 3.01 5.74
N TYR A 133 6.76 3.17 4.58
CA TYR A 133 6.61 2.09 3.58
C TYR A 133 7.19 2.54 2.26
N SER A 134 7.74 1.61 1.51
CA SER A 134 8.23 1.85 0.16
C SER A 134 7.89 0.68 -0.75
N VAL A 135 7.77 0.96 -2.03
CA VAL A 135 7.55 -0.03 -3.08
C VAL A 135 8.65 0.04 -4.12
N LEU A 136 8.92 -1.10 -4.72
CA LEU A 136 9.87 -1.21 -5.81
C LEU A 136 9.14 -0.99 -7.13
N VAL A 137 9.62 -0.05 -7.94
CA VAL A 137 9.07 0.27 -9.26
C VAL A 137 10.20 0.22 -10.28
N THR A 138 9.95 -0.43 -11.40
CA THR A 138 10.86 -0.45 -12.56
C THR A 138 10.31 0.45 -13.65
N ILE A 139 11.12 1.40 -14.09
CA ILE A 139 10.83 2.28 -15.21
C ILE A 139 11.62 1.77 -16.40
N SER A 140 10.95 1.57 -17.53
CA SER A 140 11.54 1.08 -18.79
C SER A 140 10.99 1.86 -20.00
N GLU A 141 11.60 1.67 -21.16
CA GLU A 141 10.98 2.08 -22.41
C GLU A 141 9.68 1.32 -22.61
N PRO A 142 8.65 1.93 -23.21
CA PRO A 142 7.42 1.24 -23.54
C PRO A 142 7.76 0.11 -24.54
N THR A 143 7.47 -1.12 -24.16
CA THR A 143 7.54 -2.24 -25.10
C THR A 143 6.28 -2.15 -25.96
N GLU A 144 6.44 -1.87 -27.26
CA GLU A 144 5.35 -2.06 -28.21
C GLU A 144 5.00 -3.57 -28.16
N GLU A 145 3.83 -3.89 -27.59
CA GLU A 145 3.27 -5.22 -27.78
C GLU A 145 3.07 -5.38 -29.30
N SER A 146 3.97 -6.16 -29.91
CA SER A 146 3.79 -6.64 -31.28
C SER A 146 2.47 -7.43 -31.28
N THR A 147 1.39 -6.77 -31.71
CA THR A 147 0.19 -7.46 -32.14
C THR A 147 0.63 -8.31 -33.33
N VAL A 148 0.91 -9.58 -33.06
CA VAL A 148 0.98 -10.59 -34.12
C VAL A 148 -0.45 -10.67 -34.66
N GLU A 149 -0.71 -9.93 -35.74
CA GLU A 149 -1.86 -10.19 -36.56
C GLU A 149 -1.67 -11.62 -37.08
N VAL A 150 -2.44 -12.53 -36.50
CA VAL A 150 -2.59 -13.87 -37.10
C VAL A 150 -3.38 -13.65 -38.36
N ASP A 151 -2.65 -13.49 -39.47
CA ASP A 151 -3.19 -13.52 -40.79
C ASP A 151 -3.75 -14.93 -41.02
N THR A 152 -5.05 -15.05 -40.82
CA THR A 152 -5.81 -16.26 -41.05
C THR A 152 -6.26 -16.23 -42.54
N ASP A 153 -5.30 -16.29 -43.47
CA ASP A 153 -5.59 -16.68 -44.82
C ASP A 153 -5.89 -18.19 -44.88
N ILE A 154 -7.14 -18.50 -44.62
CA ILE A 154 -7.69 -19.82 -44.92
C ILE A 154 -8.03 -19.79 -46.42
N GLU A 155 -7.08 -20.19 -47.24
CA GLU A 155 -7.38 -20.62 -48.63
C GLU A 155 -8.34 -21.80 -48.53
N THR A 156 -9.59 -21.55 -48.92
CA THR A 156 -10.60 -22.56 -49.15
C THR A 156 -10.27 -23.29 -50.45
N THR A 157 -9.47 -24.33 -50.34
CA THR A 157 -9.34 -25.30 -51.47
C THR A 157 -10.55 -26.22 -51.43
N THR A 158 -11.49 -25.95 -52.32
CA THR A 158 -12.62 -26.84 -52.60
C THR A 158 -12.08 -28.02 -53.42
N GLU A 159 -11.81 -29.14 -52.78
CA GLU A 159 -11.67 -30.41 -53.49
C GLU A 159 -13.02 -31.14 -53.51
N GLU A 160 -13.52 -31.26 -54.72
CA GLU A 160 -14.66 -32.03 -55.18
C GLU A 160 -14.34 -33.51 -54.98
N ILE A 161 -14.98 -34.21 -54.04
CA ILE A 161 -14.90 -35.66 -53.91
C ILE A 161 -16.21 -36.23 -54.40
N THR A 162 -16.15 -36.87 -55.59
CA THR A 162 -17.17 -37.70 -56.20
C THR A 162 -17.53 -38.89 -55.29
N GLU A 163 -18.83 -39.15 -55.23
CA GLU A 163 -19.46 -40.32 -54.65
C GLU A 163 -18.94 -41.63 -55.25
N GLU A 164 -18.59 -42.57 -54.39
CA GLU A 164 -18.71 -43.97 -54.72
C GLU A 164 -19.31 -44.76 -53.53
N THR A 165 -20.48 -45.28 -53.78
CA THR A 165 -21.23 -46.19 -52.95
C THR A 165 -20.60 -47.56 -52.88
N GLU A 166 -20.38 -48.16 -51.74
CA GLU A 166 -20.65 -49.62 -51.48
C GLU A 166 -20.76 -49.92 -49.97
N ASN A 167 -21.90 -50.30 -49.61
CA ASN A 167 -22.45 -51.50 -49.01
C ASN A 167 -21.68 -52.19 -47.88
N GLY A 168 -22.32 -52.30 -46.72
CA GLY A 168 -22.30 -53.53 -45.90
C GLY A 168 -21.56 -53.46 -44.59
N GLY A 169 -22.34 -53.67 -43.53
CA GLY A 169 -21.77 -54.25 -42.29
C GLY A 169 -22.35 -53.69 -40.99
N VAL A 170 -23.47 -54.25 -40.60
CA VAL A 170 -24.04 -54.16 -39.24
C VAL A 170 -23.11 -54.93 -38.26
N VAL A 171 -22.70 -54.33 -37.19
CA VAL A 171 -22.36 -55.04 -35.94
C VAL A 171 -22.86 -54.27 -34.74
N ASP A 172 -23.79 -54.91 -34.14
CA ASP A 172 -24.35 -54.70 -32.84
C ASP A 172 -23.32 -55.05 -31.75
N MET A 173 -23.11 -54.23 -30.74
CA MET A 173 -22.44 -54.64 -29.50
C MET A 173 -23.01 -53.82 -28.34
N GLU A 174 -23.93 -54.48 -27.68
CA GLU A 174 -24.37 -54.23 -26.29
C GLU A 174 -23.20 -54.44 -25.32
N VAL A 175 -22.97 -53.53 -24.36
CA VAL A 175 -22.25 -53.83 -23.12
C VAL A 175 -22.97 -53.19 -21.95
N THR A 176 -23.54 -54.09 -21.18
CA THR A 176 -23.94 -53.92 -19.79
C THR A 176 -22.71 -53.98 -18.87
N GLY A 177 -22.71 -53.15 -17.79
CA GLY A 177 -21.78 -53.24 -16.70
C GLY A 177 -21.79 -51.96 -15.88
#